data_2e1cc00b9944a38c5acf7266cf9fd6aa
#
_entry.id   2e1cc00b9944a38c5acf7266cf9fd6aa
#
_cell.length_a   1.000
_cell.length_b   1.000
_cell.length_c   1.000
_cell.angle_alpha   90.00
_cell.angle_beta   90.00
_cell.angle_gamma   90.00
#
_symmetry.space_group_name_H-M   'P 1'
#
loop_
_entity.id
_entity.type
_entity.pdbx_description
1 polymer ?
#
loop_
_entity_poly.entity_id
_entity_poly.type
_entity_poly.pdbx_seq_one_letter_code
_entity_poly.pdbx_strand_id
1 'polypeptide(L)'
;MRPFTWLFVLSSSLLIVASCSAPPPPGPEFRPEASIRDVMHAMVEPSAYVLWNSVAEIISVSGTELRAPETDDEWDEVRHGAIALRESMNLVLMEGRPVAYPGETSADPATELEPEQIQALIDGDRAAWTEHVHELQDSVGAALAAIDAKDAAALMEAGSALDAVCESCHLKYWYPE
;
A
#
# COMPACT_ATOMS: atom_id res chain seq x y z
N MET A 1 -41.29 84.33 27.59
CA MET A 1 -41.61 83.06 27.00
C MET A 1 -40.30 82.52 26.35
N ARG A 2 -39.65 81.54 26.93
CA ARG A 2 -38.39 80.90 26.41
C ARG A 2 -38.74 79.55 25.91
N PRO A 3 -38.36 79.11 24.70
CA PRO A 3 -38.54 77.75 24.26
C PRO A 3 -37.40 76.86 24.78
N PHE A 4 -37.77 75.70 25.29
CA PHE A 4 -36.92 74.67 25.84
C PHE A 4 -36.52 73.76 24.70
N THR A 5 -35.20 73.75 24.35
CA THR A 5 -34.65 72.91 23.28
C THR A 5 -34.24 71.61 23.86
N TRP A 6 -34.89 70.52 23.45
CA TRP A 6 -34.51 69.16 23.80
C TRP A 6 -33.38 68.63 22.87
N LEU A 7 -32.21 68.37 23.44
CA LEU A 7 -31.12 67.66 22.72
C LEU A 7 -31.37 66.17 22.87
N PHE A 8 -31.69 65.55 21.75
CA PHE A 8 -31.64 64.08 21.64
C PHE A 8 -30.19 63.65 21.40
N VAL A 9 -29.57 63.03 22.41
CA VAL A 9 -28.27 62.32 22.25
C VAL A 9 -28.57 60.92 21.71
N LEU A 10 -28.30 60.72 20.41
CA LEU A 10 -28.30 59.38 19.81
C LEU A 10 -27.01 58.63 20.25
N SER A 11 -27.17 57.67 21.19
CA SER A 11 -26.10 56.75 21.56
C SER A 11 -26.03 55.61 20.52
N SER A 12 -25.07 55.70 19.59
CA SER A 12 -24.78 54.62 18.64
C SER A 12 -24.02 53.50 19.34
N SER A 13 -24.73 52.45 19.72
CA SER A 13 -24.11 51.21 20.23
C SER A 13 -23.47 50.44 19.07
N LEU A 14 -22.15 50.46 18.98
CA LEU A 14 -21.35 49.69 18.04
C LEU A 14 -21.33 48.21 18.49
N LEU A 15 -22.16 47.38 17.87
CA LEU A 15 -22.12 45.94 18.04
C LEU A 15 -20.86 45.38 17.36
N ILE A 16 -19.82 45.04 18.14
CA ILE A 16 -18.67 44.28 17.67
C ILE A 16 -19.10 42.83 17.56
N VAL A 17 -19.38 42.37 16.35
CA VAL A 17 -19.61 40.96 16.05
C VAL A 17 -18.24 40.26 16.07
N ALA A 18 -17.89 39.65 17.19
CA ALA A 18 -16.72 38.77 17.26
C ALA A 18 -16.99 37.54 16.38
N SER A 19 -16.45 37.56 15.17
CA SER A 19 -16.47 36.40 14.28
C SER A 19 -15.54 35.34 14.88
N CYS A 20 -16.09 34.36 15.60
CA CYS A 20 -15.37 33.14 15.98
C CYS A 20 -15.13 32.34 14.71
N SER A 21 -13.96 32.53 14.08
CA SER A 21 -13.52 31.64 13.04
C SER A 21 -13.32 30.25 13.65
N ALA A 22 -14.06 29.25 13.16
CA ALA A 22 -13.83 27.87 13.54
C ALA A 22 -12.37 27.51 13.21
N PRO A 23 -11.69 26.71 14.04
CA PRO A 23 -10.37 26.21 13.70
C PRO A 23 -10.43 25.50 12.34
N PRO A 24 -9.37 25.61 11.51
CA PRO A 24 -9.33 24.88 10.24
C PRO A 24 -9.51 23.38 10.51
N PRO A 25 -10.18 22.66 9.59
CA PRO A 25 -10.34 21.22 9.73
C PRO A 25 -8.96 20.56 9.88
N PRO A 26 -8.84 19.50 10.67
CA PRO A 26 -7.59 18.75 10.76
C PRO A 26 -7.15 18.33 9.35
N GLY A 27 -5.85 18.44 9.08
CA GLY A 27 -5.28 17.97 7.82
C GLY A 27 -5.55 16.47 7.60
N PRO A 28 -5.25 15.93 6.41
CA PRO A 28 -5.48 14.52 6.12
C PRO A 28 -4.75 13.65 7.14
N GLU A 29 -5.40 12.59 7.58
CA GLU A 29 -4.88 11.64 8.57
C GLU A 29 -3.58 10.98 8.10
N PHE A 30 -3.50 10.68 6.79
CA PHE A 30 -2.34 10.09 6.16
C PHE A 30 -1.67 11.08 5.20
N ARG A 31 -0.35 10.96 5.05
CA ARG A 31 0.48 11.78 4.15
C ARG A 31 1.27 10.86 3.22
N PRO A 32 0.64 10.29 2.18
CA PRO A 32 1.35 9.45 1.22
C PRO A 32 2.33 10.31 0.40
N GLU A 33 3.61 9.95 0.42
CA GLU A 33 4.66 10.57 -0.40
C GLU A 33 5.06 9.67 -1.57
N ALA A 34 5.26 8.38 -1.30
CA ALA A 34 5.68 7.40 -2.30
C ALA A 34 4.56 7.11 -3.32
N SER A 35 4.94 6.85 -4.57
CA SER A 35 4.04 6.30 -5.59
C SER A 35 3.75 4.81 -5.32
N ILE A 36 2.79 4.21 -6.03
CA ILE A 36 2.57 2.75 -6.00
C ILE A 36 3.85 2.03 -6.48
N ARG A 37 4.49 2.54 -7.56
CA ARG A 37 5.77 2.00 -8.06
C ARG A 37 6.84 1.98 -6.98
N ASP A 38 7.00 3.07 -6.22
CA ASP A 38 7.97 3.10 -5.12
C ASP A 38 7.66 2.09 -4.03
N VAL A 39 6.39 1.94 -3.66
CA VAL A 39 5.96 0.94 -2.66
C VAL A 39 6.28 -0.47 -3.17
N MET A 40 6.04 -0.75 -4.46
CA MET A 40 6.38 -2.04 -5.06
C MET A 40 7.88 -2.32 -4.98
N HIS A 41 8.72 -1.39 -5.44
CA HIS A 41 10.17 -1.60 -5.48
C HIS A 41 10.86 -1.52 -4.11
N ALA A 42 10.39 -0.63 -3.23
CA ALA A 42 11.07 -0.39 -1.94
C ALA A 42 10.60 -1.33 -0.82
N MET A 43 9.39 -1.88 -0.92
CA MET A 43 8.77 -2.62 0.17
C MET A 43 8.23 -3.98 -0.26
N VAL A 44 7.40 -4.04 -1.30
CA VAL A 44 6.72 -5.27 -1.72
C VAL A 44 7.73 -6.28 -2.26
N GLU A 45 8.47 -5.92 -3.29
CA GLU A 45 9.45 -6.80 -3.95
C GLU A 45 10.55 -7.29 -2.99
N PRO A 46 11.25 -6.45 -2.22
CA PRO A 46 12.26 -6.93 -1.26
C PRO A 46 11.68 -7.87 -0.21
N SER A 47 10.46 -7.61 0.26
CA SER A 47 9.81 -8.45 1.25
C SER A 47 9.37 -9.80 0.69
N ALA A 48 8.91 -9.85 -0.56
CA ALA A 48 8.60 -11.09 -1.27
C ALA A 48 9.86 -11.95 -1.47
N TYR A 49 10.99 -11.31 -1.83
CA TYR A 49 12.27 -12.01 -1.94
C TYR A 49 12.74 -12.65 -0.63
N VAL A 50 12.44 -12.07 0.53
CA VAL A 50 12.74 -12.71 1.82
C VAL A 50 12.01 -14.06 1.92
N LEU A 51 10.75 -14.14 1.52
CA LEU A 51 9.97 -15.38 1.55
C LEU A 51 10.49 -16.38 0.52
N TRP A 52 10.62 -15.98 -0.74
CA TRP A 52 11.06 -16.88 -1.83
C TRP A 52 12.47 -17.43 -1.63
N ASN A 53 13.37 -16.64 -1.04
CA ASN A 53 14.73 -17.07 -0.78
C ASN A 53 14.90 -17.86 0.53
N SER A 54 13.86 -17.92 1.38
CA SER A 54 13.95 -18.61 2.67
C SER A 54 13.92 -20.14 2.55
N VAL A 55 13.27 -20.67 1.52
CA VAL A 55 13.17 -22.10 1.23
C VAL A 55 13.58 -22.41 -0.21
N ALA A 56 14.23 -23.54 -0.45
CA ALA A 56 14.60 -23.99 -1.80
C ALA A 56 14.82 -25.51 -1.85
N GLU A 57 14.38 -26.12 -2.95
CA GLU A 57 14.84 -27.47 -3.29
C GLU A 57 16.20 -27.40 -4.02
N ILE A 58 17.20 -28.05 -3.47
CA ILE A 58 18.54 -28.17 -4.05
C ILE A 58 18.68 -29.57 -4.66
N ILE A 59 18.65 -29.64 -5.98
CA ILE A 59 18.83 -30.87 -6.72
C ILE A 59 20.31 -31.05 -7.08
N SER A 60 20.91 -32.13 -6.64
CA SER A 60 22.32 -32.46 -6.89
C SER A 60 22.48 -33.94 -7.33
N VAL A 61 23.70 -34.32 -7.70
CA VAL A 61 24.03 -35.73 -8.02
C VAL A 61 23.87 -36.67 -6.82
N SER A 62 23.86 -36.14 -5.60
CA SER A 62 23.66 -36.90 -4.35
C SER A 62 22.20 -37.00 -3.92
N GLY A 63 21.27 -36.31 -4.60
CA GLY A 63 19.84 -36.31 -4.29
C GLY A 63 19.25 -34.90 -4.21
N THR A 64 18.02 -34.84 -3.69
CA THR A 64 17.29 -33.60 -3.43
C THR A 64 17.35 -33.27 -1.94
N GLU A 65 17.67 -32.05 -1.62
CA GLU A 65 17.71 -31.50 -0.26
C GLU A 65 16.81 -30.26 -0.19
N LEU A 66 15.99 -30.14 0.88
CA LEU A 66 15.22 -28.98 1.16
C LEU A 66 16.02 -28.02 2.07
N ARG A 67 16.42 -26.88 1.54
CA ARG A 67 16.98 -25.79 2.35
C ARG A 67 15.83 -24.99 2.99
N ALA A 68 15.93 -24.72 4.28
CA ALA A 68 14.96 -23.95 5.05
C ALA A 68 15.65 -23.23 6.22
N PRO A 69 15.00 -22.26 6.89
CA PRO A 69 15.50 -21.71 8.14
C PRO A 69 15.71 -22.80 9.20
N GLU A 70 16.85 -22.76 9.90
CA GLU A 70 17.26 -23.77 10.88
C GLU A 70 17.08 -23.27 12.32
N THR A 71 17.16 -21.94 12.53
CA THR A 71 17.11 -21.31 13.84
C THR A 71 15.84 -20.47 14.01
N ASP A 72 15.49 -20.19 15.28
CA ASP A 72 14.36 -19.32 15.61
C ASP A 72 14.57 -17.92 15.04
N ASP A 73 15.79 -17.39 15.07
CA ASP A 73 16.13 -16.07 14.53
C ASP A 73 15.93 -16.00 13.01
N GLU A 74 16.28 -17.07 12.27
CA GLU A 74 16.04 -17.14 10.82
C GLU A 74 14.55 -17.23 10.48
N TRP A 75 13.75 -17.99 11.25
CA TRP A 75 12.31 -18.02 11.10
C TRP A 75 11.67 -16.66 11.42
N ASP A 76 12.19 -15.95 12.42
CA ASP A 76 11.73 -14.60 12.77
C ASP A 76 12.06 -13.58 11.66
N GLU A 77 13.22 -13.69 10.99
CA GLU A 77 13.57 -12.85 9.84
C GLU A 77 12.58 -13.06 8.69
N VAL A 78 12.26 -14.31 8.35
CA VAL A 78 11.26 -14.63 7.31
C VAL A 78 9.89 -14.09 7.71
N ARG A 79 9.51 -14.22 8.98
CA ARG A 79 8.26 -13.69 9.52
C ARG A 79 8.18 -12.18 9.40
N HIS A 80 9.26 -11.45 9.68
CA HIS A 80 9.32 -10.00 9.52
C HIS A 80 9.14 -9.58 8.05
N GLY A 81 9.75 -10.32 7.11
CA GLY A 81 9.52 -10.13 5.68
C GLY A 81 8.05 -10.33 5.29
N ALA A 82 7.42 -11.40 5.76
CA ALA A 82 6.01 -11.66 5.50
C ALA A 82 5.08 -10.56 6.05
N ILE A 83 5.35 -10.08 7.27
CA ILE A 83 4.59 -8.97 7.87
C ILE A 83 4.78 -7.69 7.04
N ALA A 84 6.02 -7.35 6.67
CA ALA A 84 6.32 -6.18 5.88
C ALA A 84 5.62 -6.22 4.51
N LEU A 85 5.63 -7.38 3.85
CA LEU A 85 4.90 -7.59 2.59
C LEU A 85 3.40 -7.36 2.76
N ARG A 86 2.78 -7.99 3.75
CA ARG A 86 1.34 -7.89 3.98
C ARG A 86 0.90 -6.48 4.31
N GLU A 87 1.64 -5.79 5.20
CA GLU A 87 1.34 -4.42 5.62
C GLU A 87 1.59 -3.39 4.52
N SER A 88 2.61 -3.60 3.66
CA SER A 88 2.87 -2.71 2.53
C SER A 88 1.70 -2.62 1.55
N MET A 89 0.87 -3.65 1.45
CA MET A 89 -0.32 -3.66 0.60
C MET A 89 -1.40 -2.68 1.08
N ASN A 90 -1.44 -2.36 2.37
CA ASN A 90 -2.30 -1.28 2.88
C ASN A 90 -1.88 0.08 2.31
N LEU A 91 -0.56 0.29 2.08
CA LEU A 91 -0.07 1.52 1.46
C LEU A 91 -0.49 1.62 -0.01
N VAL A 92 -0.54 0.50 -0.72
CA VAL A 92 -0.99 0.44 -2.12
C VAL A 92 -2.48 0.81 -2.25
N LEU A 93 -3.29 0.53 -1.22
CA LEU A 93 -4.71 0.88 -1.16
C LEU A 93 -5.01 2.31 -0.72
N MET A 94 -4.01 3.09 -0.27
CA MET A 94 -4.26 4.46 0.18
C MET A 94 -4.82 5.33 -0.95
N GLU A 95 -5.96 5.97 -0.70
CA GLU A 95 -6.58 6.89 -1.65
C GLU A 95 -5.65 8.06 -2.01
N GLY A 96 -5.67 8.46 -3.28
CA GLY A 96 -4.85 9.56 -3.79
C GLY A 96 -3.38 9.23 -4.00
N ARG A 97 -2.96 7.98 -3.79
CA ARG A 97 -1.60 7.55 -4.13
C ARG A 97 -1.49 7.33 -5.63
N PRO A 98 -0.60 8.06 -6.35
CA PRO A 98 -0.43 7.90 -7.78
C PRO A 98 0.32 6.59 -8.09
N VAL A 99 0.13 6.05 -9.29
CA VAL A 99 0.90 4.89 -9.80
C VAL A 99 2.38 5.24 -9.92
N ALA A 100 2.69 6.42 -10.45
CA ALA A 100 4.05 6.94 -10.61
C ALA A 100 4.04 8.47 -10.48
N TYR A 101 5.20 9.11 -10.40
CA TYR A 101 5.29 10.57 -10.38
C TYR A 101 5.06 11.18 -11.76
N PRO A 102 4.63 12.45 -11.85
CA PRO A 102 4.44 13.12 -13.11
C PRO A 102 5.70 13.11 -13.99
N GLY A 103 5.57 12.61 -15.21
CA GLY A 103 6.68 12.54 -16.18
C GLY A 103 7.48 11.24 -16.13
N GLU A 104 7.18 10.32 -15.23
CA GLU A 104 7.71 8.95 -15.27
C GLU A 104 6.97 8.13 -16.33
N THR A 105 7.69 7.25 -17.00
CA THR A 105 7.17 6.34 -18.04
C THR A 105 7.39 4.89 -17.65
N SER A 106 6.81 3.95 -18.39
CA SER A 106 7.12 2.53 -18.26
C SER A 106 8.59 2.26 -18.61
N ALA A 107 9.14 1.17 -18.08
CA ALA A 107 10.50 0.74 -18.41
C ALA A 107 10.57 0.09 -19.81
N ASP A 108 9.50 -0.59 -20.20
CA ASP A 108 9.36 -1.21 -21.51
C ASP A 108 7.97 -0.93 -22.14
N PRO A 109 7.81 0.21 -22.84
CA PRO A 109 6.53 0.59 -23.46
C PRO A 109 6.02 -0.38 -24.54
N ALA A 110 6.82 -1.38 -24.93
CA ALA A 110 6.39 -2.40 -25.89
C ALA A 110 5.54 -3.50 -25.23
N THR A 111 5.74 -3.73 -23.93
CA THR A 111 5.08 -4.81 -23.19
C THR A 111 4.33 -4.32 -21.96
N GLU A 112 4.68 -3.14 -21.44
CA GLU A 112 4.10 -2.57 -20.23
C GLU A 112 3.12 -1.43 -20.56
N LEU A 113 2.11 -1.27 -19.72
CA LEU A 113 1.25 -0.09 -19.75
C LEU A 113 1.99 1.13 -19.19
N GLU A 114 1.69 2.30 -19.76
CA GLU A 114 2.15 3.56 -19.18
C GLU A 114 1.42 3.83 -17.83
N PRO A 115 2.09 4.53 -16.87
CA PRO A 115 1.52 4.77 -15.54
C PRO A 115 0.13 5.40 -15.55
N GLU A 116 -0.16 6.28 -16.51
CA GLU A 116 -1.48 6.91 -16.66
C GLU A 116 -2.55 5.89 -17.09
N GLN A 117 -2.18 4.88 -17.89
CA GLN A 117 -3.09 3.81 -18.30
C GLN A 117 -3.40 2.90 -17.10
N ILE A 118 -2.38 2.56 -16.30
CA ILE A 118 -2.54 1.79 -15.06
C ILE A 118 -3.46 2.55 -14.09
N GLN A 119 -3.22 3.86 -13.90
CA GLN A 119 -4.05 4.70 -13.05
C GLN A 119 -5.51 4.70 -13.50
N ALA A 120 -5.75 4.81 -14.81
CA ALA A 120 -7.11 4.80 -15.35
C ALA A 120 -7.82 3.45 -15.13
N LEU A 121 -7.10 2.32 -15.17
CA LEU A 121 -7.67 1.00 -14.85
C LEU A 121 -8.04 0.89 -13.37
N ILE A 122 -7.17 1.36 -12.48
CA ILE A 122 -7.42 1.37 -11.03
C ILE A 122 -8.63 2.26 -10.69
N ASP A 123 -8.69 3.45 -11.25
CA ASP A 123 -9.77 4.41 -11.01
C ASP A 123 -11.10 3.93 -11.61
N GLY A 124 -11.04 3.21 -12.75
CA GLY A 124 -12.20 2.67 -13.43
C GLY A 124 -12.87 1.50 -12.70
N ASP A 125 -12.10 0.70 -11.96
CA ASP A 125 -12.60 -0.42 -11.14
C ASP A 125 -11.81 -0.58 -9.85
N ARG A 126 -12.04 0.34 -8.93
CA ARG A 126 -11.41 0.34 -7.61
C ARG A 126 -11.74 -0.91 -6.79
N ALA A 127 -12.91 -1.50 -7.00
CA ALA A 127 -13.31 -2.71 -6.28
C ALA A 127 -12.44 -3.90 -6.68
N ALA A 128 -12.24 -4.13 -7.98
CA ALA A 128 -11.36 -5.18 -8.48
C ALA A 128 -9.88 -4.96 -8.08
N TRP A 129 -9.41 -3.71 -8.08
CA TRP A 129 -8.09 -3.39 -7.55
C TRP A 129 -7.94 -3.79 -6.08
N THR A 130 -8.93 -3.46 -5.25
CA THR A 130 -8.95 -3.80 -3.83
C THR A 130 -8.97 -5.32 -3.63
N GLU A 131 -9.71 -6.05 -4.45
CA GLU A 131 -9.79 -7.52 -4.42
C GLU A 131 -8.41 -8.14 -4.66
N HIS A 132 -7.69 -7.76 -5.72
CA HIS A 132 -6.33 -8.25 -5.98
C HIS A 132 -5.35 -7.96 -4.84
N VAL A 133 -5.45 -6.78 -4.23
CA VAL A 133 -4.61 -6.44 -3.07
C VAL A 133 -4.93 -7.34 -1.87
N HIS A 134 -6.21 -7.62 -1.61
CA HIS A 134 -6.63 -8.52 -0.54
C HIS A 134 -6.24 -9.97 -0.82
N GLU A 135 -6.33 -10.44 -2.08
CA GLU A 135 -5.86 -11.77 -2.47
C GLU A 135 -4.37 -11.95 -2.14
N LEU A 136 -3.54 -10.93 -2.38
CA LEU A 136 -2.13 -10.96 -1.99
C LEU A 136 -1.97 -11.01 -0.47
N GLN A 137 -2.72 -10.18 0.28
CA GLN A 137 -2.67 -10.21 1.74
C GLN A 137 -3.09 -11.57 2.32
N ASP A 138 -4.06 -12.23 1.71
CA ASP A 138 -4.52 -13.57 2.12
C ASP A 138 -3.48 -14.64 1.78
N SER A 139 -2.84 -14.57 0.62
CA SER A 139 -1.74 -15.46 0.23
C SER A 139 -0.57 -15.33 1.22
N VAL A 140 -0.18 -14.12 1.61
CA VAL A 140 0.83 -13.90 2.66
C VAL A 140 0.36 -14.45 4.01
N GLY A 141 -0.94 -14.42 4.29
CA GLY A 141 -1.51 -15.05 5.49
C GLY A 141 -1.25 -16.54 5.57
N ALA A 142 -1.32 -17.25 4.43
CA ALA A 142 -0.94 -18.68 4.34
C ALA A 142 0.57 -18.89 4.59
N ALA A 143 1.42 -18.03 4.04
CA ALA A 143 2.86 -18.07 4.32
C ALA A 143 3.16 -17.84 5.81
N LEU A 144 2.51 -16.88 6.46
CA LEU A 144 2.65 -16.64 7.90
C LEU A 144 2.26 -17.86 8.74
N ALA A 145 1.18 -18.56 8.36
CA ALA A 145 0.78 -19.78 9.06
C ALA A 145 1.84 -20.89 8.94
N ALA A 146 2.45 -21.05 7.76
CA ALA A 146 3.54 -21.99 7.53
C ALA A 146 4.80 -21.62 8.34
N ILE A 147 5.15 -20.34 8.41
CA ILE A 147 6.27 -19.80 9.18
C ILE A 147 6.04 -20.03 10.69
N ASP A 148 4.86 -19.72 11.20
CA ASP A 148 4.54 -19.91 12.63
C ASP A 148 4.56 -21.40 13.02
N ALA A 149 4.27 -22.31 12.08
CA ALA A 149 4.39 -23.75 12.24
C ALA A 149 5.82 -24.27 11.99
N LYS A 150 6.74 -23.44 11.47
CA LYS A 150 8.07 -23.82 10.99
C LYS A 150 8.02 -24.96 9.95
N ASP A 151 6.99 -24.94 9.11
CA ASP A 151 6.76 -25.92 8.05
C ASP A 151 7.35 -25.41 6.72
N ALA A 152 8.56 -25.86 6.41
CA ALA A 152 9.28 -25.45 5.20
C ALA A 152 8.59 -25.91 3.91
N ALA A 153 7.92 -27.04 3.91
CA ALA A 153 7.20 -27.55 2.74
C ALA A 153 5.94 -26.68 2.47
N ALA A 154 5.16 -26.40 3.51
CA ALA A 154 4.02 -25.50 3.40
C ALA A 154 4.45 -24.06 3.02
N LEU A 155 5.62 -23.59 3.49
CA LEU A 155 6.15 -22.28 3.11
C LEU A 155 6.55 -22.23 1.62
N MET A 156 7.11 -23.31 1.08
CA MET A 156 7.42 -23.41 -0.35
C MET A 156 6.16 -23.37 -1.22
N GLU A 157 5.10 -24.09 -0.82
CA GLU A 157 3.79 -24.05 -1.50
C GLU A 157 3.17 -22.66 -1.43
N ALA A 158 3.22 -22.01 -0.25
CA ALA A 158 2.73 -20.65 -0.07
C ALA A 158 3.51 -19.63 -0.91
N GLY A 159 4.84 -19.79 -1.06
CA GLY A 159 5.67 -18.97 -1.94
C GLY A 159 5.26 -19.06 -3.41
N SER A 160 4.95 -20.27 -3.87
CA SER A 160 4.47 -20.50 -5.24
C SER A 160 3.07 -19.91 -5.47
N ALA A 161 2.18 -20.02 -4.47
CA ALA A 161 0.85 -19.41 -4.53
C ALA A 161 0.94 -17.88 -4.52
N LEU A 162 1.86 -17.31 -3.75
CA LEU A 162 2.13 -15.87 -3.71
C LEU A 162 2.59 -15.35 -5.08
N ASP A 163 3.51 -16.06 -5.75
CA ASP A 163 3.97 -15.72 -7.09
C ASP A 163 2.81 -15.66 -8.09
N ALA A 164 1.92 -16.65 -8.08
CA ALA A 164 0.75 -16.69 -8.94
C ALA A 164 -0.22 -15.51 -8.71
N VAL A 165 -0.38 -15.06 -7.46
CA VAL A 165 -1.22 -13.89 -7.12
C VAL A 165 -0.56 -12.60 -7.61
N CYS A 166 0.75 -12.44 -7.43
CA CYS A 166 1.49 -11.30 -7.96
C CYS A 166 1.34 -11.20 -9.48
N GLU A 167 1.53 -12.32 -10.18
CA GLU A 167 1.41 -12.40 -11.64
C GLU A 167 -0.01 -12.06 -12.11
N SER A 168 -1.05 -12.61 -11.46
CA SER A 168 -2.44 -12.32 -11.80
C SER A 168 -2.76 -10.82 -11.77
N CYS A 169 -2.28 -10.10 -10.75
CA CYS A 169 -2.45 -8.65 -10.64
C CYS A 169 -1.65 -7.91 -11.73
N HIS A 170 -0.40 -8.29 -11.96
CA HIS A 170 0.47 -7.68 -12.95
C HIS A 170 -0.05 -7.87 -14.37
N LEU A 171 -0.55 -9.04 -14.73
CA LEU A 171 -1.18 -9.30 -16.03
C LEU A 171 -2.42 -8.41 -16.28
N LYS A 172 -3.10 -7.98 -15.24
CA LYS A 172 -4.25 -7.08 -15.38
C LYS A 172 -3.84 -5.61 -15.47
N TYR A 173 -2.88 -5.19 -14.68
CA TYR A 173 -2.61 -3.76 -14.47
C TYR A 173 -1.28 -3.28 -15.01
N TRP A 174 -0.30 -4.17 -15.26
CA TRP A 174 1.04 -3.74 -15.67
C TRP A 174 1.36 -4.18 -17.09
N TYR A 175 1.31 -5.47 -17.40
CA TYR A 175 1.63 -6.02 -18.72
C TYR A 175 0.53 -6.98 -19.22
N PRO A 176 -0.65 -6.43 -19.54
CA PRO A 176 -1.74 -7.26 -20.07
C PRO A 176 -1.35 -7.89 -21.40
N GLU A 177 -1.76 -9.17 -21.60
CA GLU A 177 -1.58 -9.90 -22.86
C GLU A 177 -2.40 -9.34 -24.03
#